data_b44c06bcae17d3452c20602bac8fc37d
#
_entry.id   b44c06bcae17d3452c20602bac8fc37d
#
_cell.length_a   1.000
_cell.length_b   1.000
_cell.length_c   1.000
_cell.angle_alpha   90.00
_cell.angle_beta   90.00
_cell.angle_gamma   90.00
#
_symmetry.space_group_name_H-M   'P 1'
#
loop_
_entity.id
_entity.type
_entity.pdbx_description
1 polymer ?
#
loop_
_entity_poly.entity_id
_entity_poly.type
_entity_poly.pdbx_seq_one_letter_code
_entity_poly.pdbx_strand_id
1 'polypeptide(L)'
;MPAAPINGIQLYYEEYGSGFPIVFAHGAGGNHMSWWQQVPVLSRHYRCITFDHRGWGLSLDVDDSGPAAFIQDLTSIIDHLGLEKAFLVAQSMGGLSCLGFAVHHPERVRGLVMANTFAGMRREVWLASSDELRLLVQSVWQRRREDGVKRALGKGFAAAHKERAFLYKQIRMLNEQGPNRLQTETQVQRLRALERTAETGITREALAGLPTPVLFIGGEEDEVMPVSLMGVAETLIPNARMTVVSGAGHSVYFERPDVFNQLLLDFFAACNPP
;
A
#
# COMPACT_ATOMS: atom_id res chain seq x y z
N MET A 1 -19.29 6.49 13.92
CA MET A 1 -18.35 5.97 12.91
C MET A 1 -17.17 5.39 13.68
N PRO A 2 -16.73 4.18 13.38
CA PRO A 2 -15.66 3.56 14.15
C PRO A 2 -14.36 4.34 13.97
N ALA A 3 -13.82 4.82 15.08
CA ALA A 3 -12.52 5.46 15.17
C ALA A 3 -11.84 4.97 16.45
N ALA A 4 -10.57 4.63 16.34
CA ALA A 4 -9.77 4.17 17.45
C ALA A 4 -8.84 5.29 17.96
N PRO A 5 -8.76 5.52 19.27
CA PRO A 5 -7.78 6.44 19.86
C PRO A 5 -6.39 5.80 19.78
N ILE A 6 -5.61 6.18 18.78
CA ILE A 6 -4.31 5.58 18.43
C ILE A 6 -3.25 6.66 18.31
N ASN A 7 -2.18 6.55 19.07
CA ASN A 7 -1.00 7.42 19.01
C ASN A 7 -1.36 8.90 18.92
N GLY A 8 -2.26 9.37 19.78
CA GLY A 8 -2.67 10.78 19.89
C GLY A 8 -3.68 11.24 18.84
N ILE A 9 -4.12 10.38 17.91
CA ILE A 9 -5.15 10.71 16.93
C ILE A 9 -6.40 9.82 17.06
N GLN A 10 -7.48 10.21 16.38
CA GLN A 10 -8.62 9.33 16.11
C GLN A 10 -8.40 8.70 14.74
N LEU A 11 -7.92 7.47 14.69
CA LEU A 11 -7.70 6.74 13.45
C LEU A 11 -9.02 6.11 12.98
N TYR A 12 -9.48 6.50 11.81
CA TYR A 12 -10.70 5.96 11.22
C TYR A 12 -10.45 4.59 10.59
N TYR A 13 -11.35 3.65 10.85
CA TYR A 13 -11.33 2.32 10.24
C TYR A 13 -12.74 1.77 10.03
N GLU A 14 -12.86 0.74 9.22
CA GLU A 14 -14.09 -0.01 8.99
C GLU A 14 -13.81 -1.50 8.99
N GLU A 15 -14.79 -2.29 9.45
CA GLU A 15 -14.72 -3.74 9.51
C GLU A 15 -15.89 -4.39 8.80
N TYR A 16 -15.62 -5.45 8.02
CA TYR A 16 -16.61 -6.19 7.27
C TYR A 16 -16.30 -7.68 7.29
N GLY A 17 -17.34 -8.51 7.44
CA GLY A 17 -17.21 -9.96 7.46
C GLY A 17 -16.68 -10.51 8.77
N SER A 18 -16.24 -11.76 8.73
CA SER A 18 -15.70 -12.49 9.89
C SER A 18 -14.66 -13.52 9.43
N GLY A 19 -13.94 -14.14 10.37
CA GLY A 19 -12.89 -15.10 10.08
C GLY A 19 -11.50 -14.51 10.22
N PHE A 20 -10.52 -15.06 9.48
CA PHE A 20 -9.13 -14.61 9.58
C PHE A 20 -8.97 -13.16 9.07
N PRO A 21 -8.27 -12.28 9.80
CA PRO A 21 -8.24 -10.85 9.47
C PRO A 21 -7.34 -10.53 8.28
N ILE A 22 -7.81 -9.58 7.46
CA ILE A 22 -7.05 -8.89 6.42
C ILE A 22 -7.07 -7.40 6.74
N VAL A 23 -5.90 -6.76 6.81
CA VAL A 23 -5.77 -5.31 6.99
C VAL A 23 -5.32 -4.68 5.68
N PHE A 24 -6.06 -3.70 5.20
CA PHE A 24 -5.85 -3.01 3.93
C PHE A 24 -5.29 -1.62 4.14
N ALA A 25 -4.10 -1.36 3.62
CA ALA A 25 -3.38 -0.09 3.69
C ALA A 25 -3.35 0.60 2.32
N HIS A 26 -4.04 1.74 2.21
CA HIS A 26 -4.21 2.47 0.96
C HIS A 26 -2.97 3.27 0.52
N GLY A 27 -2.93 3.67 -0.75
CA GLY A 27 -1.91 4.56 -1.32
C GLY A 27 -2.18 6.05 -1.07
N ALA A 28 -1.22 6.90 -1.45
CA ALA A 28 -1.27 8.35 -1.19
C ALA A 28 -2.46 9.08 -1.84
N GLY A 29 -3.03 8.53 -2.90
CA GLY A 29 -4.25 9.08 -3.51
C GLY A 29 -5.54 8.47 -2.97
N GLY A 30 -5.46 7.45 -2.11
CA GLY A 30 -6.58 6.68 -1.61
C GLY A 30 -6.97 7.01 -0.16
N ASN A 31 -7.89 6.22 0.34
CA ASN A 31 -8.41 6.21 1.70
C ASN A 31 -9.12 4.84 1.91
N HIS A 32 -9.82 4.63 3.04
CA HIS A 32 -10.56 3.39 3.32
C HIS A 32 -11.49 2.96 2.16
N MET A 33 -12.09 3.90 1.44
CA MET A 33 -12.99 3.61 0.30
C MET A 33 -12.27 3.03 -0.92
N SER A 34 -10.94 3.06 -0.97
CA SER A 34 -10.18 2.48 -2.09
C SER A 34 -10.47 1.01 -2.32
N TRP A 35 -10.87 0.29 -1.27
CA TRP A 35 -11.05 -1.16 -1.26
C TRP A 35 -12.49 -1.63 -1.54
N TRP A 36 -13.34 -0.75 -2.05
CA TRP A 36 -14.76 -1.02 -2.29
C TRP A 36 -15.04 -2.21 -3.24
N GLN A 37 -14.10 -2.59 -4.09
CA GLN A 37 -14.21 -3.76 -4.98
C GLN A 37 -13.63 -5.03 -4.35
N GLN A 38 -12.78 -4.92 -3.33
CA GLN A 38 -12.15 -6.04 -2.63
C GLN A 38 -13.01 -6.52 -1.47
N VAL A 39 -13.46 -5.58 -0.65
CA VAL A 39 -14.21 -5.86 0.59
C VAL A 39 -15.46 -6.72 0.33
N PRO A 40 -16.35 -6.44 -0.63
CA PRO A 40 -17.57 -7.26 -0.85
C PRO A 40 -17.28 -8.71 -1.27
N VAL A 41 -16.11 -8.97 -1.87
CA VAL A 41 -15.71 -10.31 -2.28
C VAL A 41 -15.05 -11.06 -1.12
N LEU A 42 -14.08 -10.43 -0.47
CA LEU A 42 -13.24 -11.07 0.55
C LEU A 42 -13.94 -11.19 1.90
N SER A 43 -14.86 -10.28 2.24
CA SER A 43 -15.62 -10.34 3.50
C SER A 43 -16.56 -11.52 3.62
N ARG A 44 -16.76 -12.27 2.53
CA ARG A 44 -17.51 -13.55 2.58
C ARG A 44 -16.75 -14.64 3.33
N HIS A 45 -15.43 -14.51 3.45
CA HIS A 45 -14.54 -15.54 4.02
C HIS A 45 -13.54 -14.99 5.05
N TYR A 46 -13.37 -13.68 5.11
CA TYR A 46 -12.36 -13.00 5.91
C TYR A 46 -12.96 -11.82 6.68
N ARG A 47 -12.35 -11.47 7.82
CA ARG A 47 -12.59 -10.20 8.49
C ARG A 47 -11.75 -9.12 7.82
N CYS A 48 -12.35 -8.30 6.96
CA CYS A 48 -11.71 -7.22 6.22
C CYS A 48 -11.69 -5.94 7.05
N ILE A 49 -10.51 -5.39 7.30
CA ILE A 49 -10.29 -4.13 8.01
C ILE A 49 -9.68 -3.14 7.03
N THR A 50 -10.37 -2.02 6.78
CA THR A 50 -9.85 -0.88 6.03
C THR A 50 -9.65 0.29 6.96
N PHE A 51 -8.61 1.10 6.77
CA PHE A 51 -8.35 2.26 7.61
C PHE A 51 -7.80 3.43 6.79
N ASP A 52 -7.92 4.62 7.32
CA ASP A 52 -7.29 5.81 6.78
C ASP A 52 -5.96 6.05 7.49
N HIS A 53 -4.87 6.12 6.72
CA HIS A 53 -3.59 6.56 7.29
C HIS A 53 -3.73 7.97 7.89
N ARG A 54 -2.97 8.24 8.94
CA ARG A 54 -2.81 9.57 9.54
C ARG A 54 -2.60 10.64 8.47
N GLY A 55 -3.42 11.69 8.48
CA GLY A 55 -3.38 12.77 7.49
C GLY A 55 -4.13 12.48 6.18
N TRP A 56 -4.83 11.33 6.08
CA TRP A 56 -5.69 10.96 4.96
C TRP A 56 -7.13 10.69 5.41
N GLY A 57 -8.06 10.78 4.45
CA GLY A 57 -9.47 10.47 4.65
C GLY A 57 -10.06 11.16 5.87
N LEU A 58 -10.48 10.38 6.86
CA LEU A 58 -11.09 10.85 8.10
C LEU A 58 -10.13 10.81 9.31
N SER A 59 -8.88 10.37 9.14
CA SER A 59 -7.85 10.33 10.19
C SER A 59 -7.03 11.62 10.19
N LEU A 60 -7.36 12.57 11.09
CA LEU A 60 -6.61 13.83 11.20
C LEU A 60 -5.22 13.59 11.81
N ASP A 61 -4.22 14.24 11.23
CA ASP A 61 -2.87 14.33 11.80
C ASP A 61 -2.80 15.60 12.68
N VAL A 62 -3.06 15.41 13.96
CA VAL A 62 -3.17 16.54 14.91
C VAL A 62 -1.85 16.90 15.60
N ASP A 63 -0.83 16.06 15.47
CA ASP A 63 0.49 16.23 16.10
C ASP A 63 1.63 16.39 15.07
N ASP A 64 1.26 16.47 13.78
CA ASP A 64 2.20 16.65 12.68
C ASP A 64 3.23 15.52 12.50
N SER A 65 2.98 14.33 13.06
CA SER A 65 3.89 13.18 12.93
C SER A 65 3.95 12.62 11.50
N GLY A 66 2.84 12.72 10.77
CA GLY A 66 2.76 12.35 9.35
C GLY A 66 3.16 10.90 9.05
N PRO A 67 3.73 10.64 7.87
CA PRO A 67 4.10 9.29 7.43
C PRO A 67 5.16 8.60 8.31
N ALA A 68 5.91 9.32 9.13
CA ALA A 68 6.87 8.75 10.08
C ALA A 68 6.19 7.87 11.14
N ALA A 69 4.92 8.15 11.48
CA ALA A 69 4.16 7.39 12.46
C ALA A 69 3.41 6.16 11.88
N PHE A 70 3.40 5.92 10.57
CA PHE A 70 2.56 4.90 9.93
C PHE A 70 2.78 3.48 10.45
N ILE A 71 4.01 3.09 10.73
CA ILE A 71 4.32 1.75 11.27
C ILE A 71 3.73 1.62 12.67
N GLN A 72 3.91 2.66 13.51
CA GLN A 72 3.38 2.68 14.86
C GLN A 72 1.85 2.73 14.87
N ASP A 73 1.23 3.50 13.97
CA ASP A 73 -0.23 3.57 13.84
C ASP A 73 -0.80 2.20 13.42
N LEU A 74 -0.16 1.51 12.46
CA LEU A 74 -0.58 0.17 12.05
C LEU A 74 -0.41 -0.84 13.19
N THR A 75 0.68 -0.77 13.94
CA THR A 75 0.88 -1.62 15.13
C THR A 75 -0.24 -1.41 16.13
N SER A 76 -0.54 -0.15 16.44
CA SER A 76 -1.53 0.19 17.45
C SER A 76 -2.98 -0.14 17.02
N ILE A 77 -3.35 -0.04 15.73
CA ILE A 77 -4.68 -0.47 15.28
C ILE A 77 -4.82 -1.99 15.33
N ILE A 78 -3.78 -2.75 14.98
CA ILE A 78 -3.74 -4.21 15.08
C ILE A 78 -3.90 -4.64 16.55
N ASP A 79 -3.25 -3.95 17.48
CA ASP A 79 -3.36 -4.20 18.92
C ASP A 79 -4.76 -3.82 19.46
N HIS A 80 -5.28 -2.67 19.07
CA HIS A 80 -6.61 -2.18 19.45
C HIS A 80 -7.72 -3.17 19.05
N LEU A 81 -7.57 -3.79 17.87
CA LEU A 81 -8.54 -4.78 17.35
C LEU A 81 -8.31 -6.20 17.89
N GLY A 82 -7.30 -6.39 18.73
CA GLY A 82 -6.94 -7.69 19.33
C GLY A 82 -6.50 -8.72 18.28
N LEU A 83 -5.85 -8.28 17.20
CA LEU A 83 -5.41 -9.19 16.14
C LEU A 83 -4.05 -9.80 16.51
N GLU A 84 -4.04 -11.09 16.82
CA GLU A 84 -2.79 -11.82 17.06
C GLU A 84 -1.98 -11.95 15.76
N LYS A 85 -2.66 -12.25 14.65
CA LYS A 85 -2.04 -12.43 13.33
C LYS A 85 -3.00 -12.00 12.23
N ALA A 86 -2.47 -11.38 11.15
CA ALA A 86 -3.27 -10.91 10.03
C ALA A 86 -2.57 -11.12 8.68
N PHE A 87 -3.34 -11.10 7.58
CA PHE A 87 -2.84 -10.75 6.26
C PHE A 87 -2.76 -9.24 6.14
N LEU A 88 -1.72 -8.74 5.48
CA LEU A 88 -1.58 -7.32 5.17
C LEU A 88 -1.64 -7.12 3.66
N VAL A 89 -2.45 -6.17 3.21
CA VAL A 89 -2.56 -5.79 1.80
C VAL A 89 -2.24 -4.32 1.66
N ALA A 90 -1.10 -4.02 1.06
CA ALA A 90 -0.60 -2.67 0.88
C ALA A 90 -0.69 -2.23 -0.58
N GLN A 91 -1.12 -1.00 -0.83
CA GLN A 91 -1.04 -0.36 -2.13
C GLN A 91 -0.15 0.88 -2.03
N SER A 92 0.84 1.02 -2.93
CA SER A 92 1.69 2.22 -3.04
C SER A 92 2.24 2.68 -1.68
N MET A 93 1.86 3.84 -1.19
CA MET A 93 2.24 4.39 0.12
C MET A 93 2.00 3.42 1.28
N GLY A 94 0.94 2.59 1.21
CA GLY A 94 0.63 1.59 2.25
C GLY A 94 1.76 0.59 2.50
N GLY A 95 2.70 0.44 1.54
CA GLY A 95 3.90 -0.36 1.72
C GLY A 95 4.77 0.10 2.88
N LEU A 96 4.79 1.42 3.19
CA LEU A 96 5.55 1.96 4.33
C LEU A 96 5.11 1.33 5.65
N SER A 97 3.82 1.30 5.92
CA SER A 97 3.29 0.74 7.16
C SER A 97 3.38 -0.78 7.17
N CYS A 98 2.94 -1.45 6.09
CA CYS A 98 2.83 -2.91 6.07
C CYS A 98 4.17 -3.63 6.02
N LEU A 99 5.12 -3.16 5.19
CA LEU A 99 6.47 -3.74 5.15
C LEU A 99 7.21 -3.49 6.47
N GLY A 100 7.11 -2.26 7.01
CA GLY A 100 7.70 -1.95 8.29
C GLY A 100 7.16 -2.82 9.41
N PHE A 101 5.83 -2.98 9.50
CA PHE A 101 5.21 -3.89 10.47
C PHE A 101 5.68 -5.34 10.28
N ALA A 102 5.72 -5.84 9.04
CA ALA A 102 6.13 -7.22 8.76
C ALA A 102 7.59 -7.51 9.15
N VAL A 103 8.48 -6.53 9.01
CA VAL A 103 9.88 -6.67 9.44
C VAL A 103 10.03 -6.63 10.96
N HIS A 104 9.27 -5.78 11.65
CA HIS A 104 9.34 -5.66 13.12
C HIS A 104 8.56 -6.75 13.86
N HIS A 105 7.50 -7.30 13.25
CA HIS A 105 6.58 -8.28 13.86
C HIS A 105 6.25 -9.42 12.88
N PRO A 106 7.25 -10.14 12.34
CA PRO A 106 7.03 -11.15 11.30
C PRO A 106 6.12 -12.31 11.78
N GLU A 107 6.13 -12.62 13.07
CA GLU A 107 5.28 -13.62 13.69
C GLU A 107 3.79 -13.26 13.65
N ARG A 108 3.48 -11.97 13.53
CA ARG A 108 2.11 -11.43 13.48
C ARG A 108 1.58 -11.26 12.05
N VAL A 109 2.38 -11.58 11.03
CA VAL A 109 1.98 -11.47 9.62
C VAL A 109 1.89 -12.87 9.01
N ARG A 110 0.71 -13.27 8.56
CA ARG A 110 0.50 -14.53 7.87
C ARG A 110 1.02 -14.48 6.42
N GLY A 111 0.87 -13.34 5.78
CA GLY A 111 1.36 -13.04 4.45
C GLY A 111 1.18 -11.56 4.14
N LEU A 112 2.06 -11.01 3.32
CA LEU A 112 2.09 -9.60 2.92
C LEU A 112 1.89 -9.49 1.41
N VAL A 113 0.92 -8.67 0.99
CA VAL A 113 0.72 -8.27 -0.41
C VAL A 113 1.21 -6.85 -0.61
N MET A 114 2.13 -6.67 -1.57
CA MET A 114 2.72 -5.39 -1.96
C MET A 114 2.24 -5.03 -3.37
N ALA A 115 1.06 -4.38 -3.45
CA ALA A 115 0.46 -4.01 -4.72
C ALA A 115 0.98 -2.67 -5.23
N ASN A 116 1.57 -2.68 -6.42
CA ASN A 116 2.12 -1.48 -7.07
C ASN A 116 3.06 -0.70 -6.13
N THR A 117 3.93 -1.42 -5.39
CA THR A 117 4.79 -0.78 -4.41
C THR A 117 6.02 -1.60 -4.03
N PHE A 118 7.06 -0.88 -3.72
CA PHE A 118 8.23 -1.28 -2.94
C PHE A 118 8.50 -0.24 -1.83
N ALA A 119 7.50 0.56 -1.47
CA ALA A 119 7.63 1.58 -0.45
C ALA A 119 7.99 0.96 0.92
N GLY A 120 8.77 1.69 1.70
CA GLY A 120 9.31 1.21 2.97
C GLY A 120 10.74 0.68 2.89
N MET A 121 11.27 0.41 1.68
CA MET A 121 12.65 -0.01 1.49
C MET A 121 13.58 1.20 1.40
N ARG A 122 14.79 1.10 1.97
CA ARG A 122 15.79 2.16 1.88
C ARG A 122 16.23 2.40 0.44
N ARG A 123 16.57 3.65 0.14
CA ARG A 123 17.01 4.08 -1.18
C ARG A 123 18.25 3.33 -1.68
N GLU A 124 19.21 3.06 -0.82
CA GLU A 124 20.44 2.33 -1.16
C GLU A 124 20.17 0.91 -1.67
N VAL A 125 19.06 0.30 -1.28
CA VAL A 125 18.61 -1.00 -1.79
C VAL A 125 18.56 -1.01 -3.32
N TRP A 126 18.12 0.10 -3.91
CA TRP A 126 17.96 0.28 -5.36
C TRP A 126 19.24 0.73 -6.05
N LEU A 127 20.02 1.59 -5.39
CA LEU A 127 21.19 2.21 -5.96
C LEU A 127 22.39 1.27 -6.08
N ALA A 128 22.40 0.19 -5.31
CA ALA A 128 23.49 -0.79 -5.27
C ALA A 128 23.39 -1.90 -6.34
N SER A 129 22.27 -1.96 -7.11
CA SER A 129 21.97 -3.13 -7.92
C SER A 129 22.57 -3.10 -9.34
N SER A 130 22.46 -1.99 -10.07
CA SER A 130 23.14 -1.76 -11.37
C SER A 130 23.03 -0.27 -11.77
N ASP A 131 23.85 0.16 -12.74
CA ASP A 131 23.78 1.53 -13.28
C ASP A 131 22.45 1.77 -14.02
N GLU A 132 21.92 0.77 -14.71
CA GLU A 132 20.62 0.84 -15.39
C GLU A 132 19.47 1.07 -14.39
N LEU A 133 19.45 0.31 -13.29
CA LEU A 133 18.46 0.48 -12.22
C LEU A 133 18.61 1.82 -11.51
N ARG A 134 19.85 2.30 -11.34
CA ARG A 134 20.13 3.64 -10.78
C ARG A 134 19.52 4.74 -11.64
N LEU A 135 19.70 4.66 -12.95
CA LEU A 135 19.11 5.60 -13.92
C LEU A 135 17.58 5.51 -13.93
N LEU A 136 17.04 4.30 -13.88
CA LEU A 136 15.59 4.09 -13.80
C LEU A 136 15.00 4.70 -12.52
N VAL A 137 15.61 4.45 -11.35
CA VAL A 137 15.19 5.05 -10.08
C VAL A 137 15.22 6.58 -10.16
N GLN A 138 16.27 7.15 -10.70
CA GLN A 138 16.38 8.60 -10.88
C GLN A 138 15.28 9.14 -11.80
N SER A 139 15.02 8.46 -12.93
CA SER A 139 13.96 8.85 -13.88
C SER A 139 12.57 8.78 -13.29
N VAL A 140 12.28 7.73 -12.50
CA VAL A 140 10.99 7.57 -11.78
C VAL A 140 10.79 8.71 -10.79
N TRP A 141 11.81 9.05 -10.01
CA TRP A 141 11.71 10.12 -9.02
C TRP A 141 11.65 11.51 -9.63
N GLN A 142 12.26 11.72 -10.79
CA GLN A 142 12.15 12.96 -11.54
C GLN A 142 10.75 13.16 -12.10
N ARG A 143 10.16 12.09 -12.68
CA ARG A 143 8.80 12.09 -13.23
C ARG A 143 7.69 12.21 -12.18
N ARG A 144 7.91 11.75 -10.93
CA ARG A 144 6.95 11.92 -9.83
C ARG A 144 6.64 13.37 -9.46
N ARG A 145 7.41 14.32 -9.95
CA ARG A 145 7.15 15.76 -9.79
C ARG A 145 6.06 16.28 -10.72
N GLU A 146 5.72 15.54 -11.75
CA GLU A 146 4.81 15.93 -12.82
C GLU A 146 3.54 15.07 -12.74
N ASP A 147 2.37 15.66 -12.53
CA ASP A 147 1.01 15.11 -12.73
C ASP A 147 0.70 13.69 -12.17
N GLY A 148 0.63 13.54 -10.83
CA GLY A 148 0.39 12.25 -10.16
C GLY A 148 -0.96 11.56 -10.44
N VAL A 149 -2.01 12.28 -10.89
CA VAL A 149 -3.35 11.68 -11.11
C VAL A 149 -3.45 10.98 -12.45
N LYS A 150 -2.87 11.54 -13.51
CA LYS A 150 -2.91 10.95 -14.86
C LYS A 150 -2.13 9.63 -14.96
N ARG A 151 -1.20 9.39 -14.03
CA ARG A 151 -0.33 8.21 -14.01
C ARG A 151 -0.84 7.09 -13.10
N ALA A 152 -1.89 7.35 -12.33
CA ALA A 152 -2.42 6.37 -11.38
C ALA A 152 -3.24 5.25 -12.06
N LEU A 153 -3.64 5.44 -13.30
CA LEU A 153 -4.39 4.48 -14.11
C LEU A 153 -3.60 4.15 -15.38
N GLY A 154 -3.79 2.95 -15.90
CA GLY A 154 -3.18 2.49 -17.14
C GLY A 154 -3.58 3.32 -18.35
N LYS A 155 -2.75 3.25 -19.40
CA LYS A 155 -2.96 3.98 -20.64
C LYS A 155 -4.30 3.60 -21.28
N GLY A 156 -5.14 4.61 -21.53
CA GLY A 156 -6.46 4.39 -22.12
C GLY A 156 -7.55 3.94 -21.16
N PHE A 157 -7.25 3.54 -19.91
CA PHE A 157 -8.26 3.09 -18.95
C PHE A 157 -9.39 4.11 -18.75
N ALA A 158 -9.04 5.37 -18.52
CA ALA A 158 -10.03 6.43 -18.30
C ALA A 158 -10.92 6.69 -19.54
N ALA A 159 -10.40 6.50 -20.75
CA ALA A 159 -11.18 6.64 -21.98
C ALA A 159 -12.13 5.45 -22.19
N ALA A 160 -11.66 4.24 -21.91
CA ALA A 160 -12.44 3.01 -22.07
C ALA A 160 -13.49 2.81 -20.94
N HIS A 161 -13.23 3.33 -19.73
CA HIS A 161 -14.05 3.09 -18.52
C HIS A 161 -14.40 4.41 -17.83
N LYS A 162 -15.15 5.29 -18.48
CA LYS A 162 -15.45 6.66 -18.02
C LYS A 162 -16.10 6.71 -16.63
N GLU A 163 -17.06 5.83 -16.36
CA GLU A 163 -17.77 5.77 -15.07
C GLU A 163 -16.81 5.35 -13.94
N ARG A 164 -15.97 4.35 -14.18
CA ARG A 164 -14.98 3.89 -13.19
C ARG A 164 -13.91 4.94 -12.97
N ALA A 165 -13.45 5.62 -14.02
CA ALA A 165 -12.49 6.73 -13.88
C ALA A 165 -13.09 7.90 -13.10
N PHE A 166 -14.39 8.21 -13.27
CA PHE A 166 -15.10 9.18 -12.44
C PHE A 166 -15.14 8.74 -10.97
N LEU A 167 -15.54 7.49 -10.70
CA LEU A 167 -15.57 6.94 -9.34
C LEU A 167 -14.18 6.96 -8.67
N TYR A 168 -13.14 6.59 -9.40
CA TYR A 168 -11.75 6.69 -8.92
C TYR A 168 -11.41 8.11 -8.45
N LYS A 169 -11.81 9.11 -9.26
CA LYS A 169 -11.64 10.51 -8.90
C LYS A 169 -12.45 10.89 -7.65
N GLN A 170 -13.70 10.43 -7.52
CA GLN A 170 -14.55 10.73 -6.36
C GLN A 170 -13.94 10.17 -5.05
N ILE A 171 -13.43 8.94 -5.07
CA ILE A 171 -12.74 8.36 -3.91
C ILE A 171 -11.55 9.23 -3.49
N ARG A 172 -10.76 9.69 -4.44
CA ARG A 172 -9.62 10.59 -4.16
C ARG A 172 -10.05 11.93 -3.60
N MET A 173 -11.17 12.47 -4.07
CA MET A 173 -11.68 13.77 -3.62
C MET A 173 -12.06 13.80 -2.14
N LEU A 174 -12.28 12.65 -1.48
CA LEU A 174 -12.48 12.62 -0.04
C LEU A 174 -11.27 13.21 0.71
N ASN A 175 -10.05 12.97 0.23
CA ASN A 175 -8.85 13.57 0.81
C ASN A 175 -8.79 15.09 0.57
N GLU A 176 -9.22 15.56 -0.62
CA GLU A 176 -9.17 16.96 -1.02
C GLU A 176 -10.29 17.81 -0.41
N GLN A 177 -11.44 17.22 -0.13
CA GLN A 177 -12.64 17.90 0.38
C GLN A 177 -12.96 17.55 1.83
N GLY A 178 -12.33 16.52 2.38
CA GLY A 178 -12.51 16.03 3.74
C GLY A 178 -11.76 16.88 4.78
N PRO A 179 -11.75 16.42 6.02
CA PRO A 179 -11.12 17.15 7.13
C PRO A 179 -9.60 17.36 6.95
N ASN A 180 -8.95 16.51 6.14
CA ASN A 180 -7.51 16.59 5.84
C ASN A 180 -7.17 17.48 4.63
N ARG A 181 -8.12 18.19 4.07
CA ARG A 181 -7.96 18.97 2.83
C ARG A 181 -6.71 19.87 2.80
N LEU A 182 -6.44 20.54 3.91
CA LEU A 182 -5.30 21.46 4.01
C LEU A 182 -3.96 20.77 4.31
N GLN A 183 -4.02 19.51 4.76
CA GLN A 183 -2.84 18.75 5.17
C GLN A 183 -2.34 17.82 4.05
N THR A 184 -3.19 17.43 3.10
CA THR A 184 -2.86 16.38 2.10
C THR A 184 -1.62 16.75 1.29
N GLU A 185 -1.47 17.99 0.82
CA GLU A 185 -0.27 18.42 0.08
C GLU A 185 0.98 18.37 0.97
N THR A 186 0.87 18.85 2.21
CA THR A 186 1.95 18.80 3.21
C THR A 186 2.36 17.36 3.50
N GLN A 187 1.40 16.46 3.68
CA GLN A 187 1.65 15.03 3.92
C GLN A 187 2.34 14.35 2.74
N VAL A 188 1.94 14.67 1.51
CA VAL A 188 2.62 14.17 0.30
C VAL A 188 4.07 14.68 0.22
N GLN A 189 4.32 15.93 0.62
CA GLN A 189 5.68 16.48 0.68
C GLN A 189 6.53 15.78 1.77
N ARG A 190 5.95 15.52 2.95
CA ARG A 190 6.60 14.74 4.02
C ARG A 190 6.90 13.30 3.59
N LEU A 191 5.96 12.65 2.92
CA LEU A 191 6.16 11.32 2.33
C LEU A 191 7.35 11.31 1.38
N ARG A 192 7.43 12.28 0.48
CA ARG A 192 8.56 12.43 -0.46
C ARG A 192 9.88 12.73 0.25
N ALA A 193 9.85 13.49 1.35
CA ALA A 193 11.03 13.75 2.16
C ALA A 193 11.51 12.48 2.86
N LEU A 194 10.61 11.70 3.45
CA LEU A 194 10.92 10.42 4.09
C LEU A 194 11.57 9.42 3.10
N GLU A 195 11.05 9.33 1.88
CA GLU A 195 11.61 8.46 0.83
C GLU A 195 13.03 8.88 0.38
N ARG A 196 13.46 10.11 0.66
CA ARG A 196 14.78 10.64 0.27
C ARG A 196 15.85 10.46 1.33
N THR A 197 15.46 10.27 2.58
CA THR A 197 16.43 10.12 3.68
C THR A 197 16.99 8.69 3.66
N ALA A 198 18.31 8.57 3.56
CA ALA A 198 19.00 7.27 3.54
C ALA A 198 18.80 6.48 4.85
N GLU A 199 18.48 7.17 5.93
CA GLU A 199 18.36 6.57 7.28
C GLU A 199 16.99 5.94 7.54
N THR A 200 15.97 6.29 6.75
CA THR A 200 14.61 5.77 6.90
C THR A 200 14.35 4.59 5.96
N GLY A 201 13.59 3.61 6.46
CA GLY A 201 13.19 2.45 5.69
C GLY A 201 13.97 1.17 6.01
N ILE A 202 13.55 0.10 5.38
CA ILE A 202 14.02 -1.27 5.63
C ILE A 202 15.29 -1.53 4.83
N THR A 203 16.31 -2.08 5.50
CA THR A 203 17.61 -2.41 4.87
C THR A 203 17.54 -3.70 4.05
N ARG A 204 18.55 -3.92 3.22
CA ARG A 204 18.70 -5.17 2.45
C ARG A 204 18.80 -6.40 3.36
N GLU A 205 19.51 -6.29 4.46
CA GLU A 205 19.70 -7.37 5.44
C GLU A 205 18.38 -7.73 6.12
N ALA A 206 17.58 -6.72 6.48
CA ALA A 206 16.25 -6.93 7.07
C ALA A 206 15.27 -7.59 6.07
N LEU A 207 15.35 -7.21 4.78
CA LEU A 207 14.57 -7.86 3.72
C LEU A 207 15.00 -9.32 3.52
N ALA A 208 16.30 -9.58 3.50
CA ALA A 208 16.85 -10.94 3.35
C ALA A 208 16.52 -11.85 4.55
N GLY A 209 16.29 -11.27 5.72
CA GLY A 209 15.87 -11.97 6.93
C GLY A 209 14.35 -12.13 7.09
N LEU A 210 13.52 -11.57 6.20
CA LEU A 210 12.06 -11.61 6.34
C LEU A 210 11.49 -13.01 6.05
N PRO A 211 10.95 -13.73 7.05
CA PRO A 211 10.40 -15.07 6.87
C PRO A 211 8.99 -15.07 6.26
N THR A 212 8.30 -13.93 6.32
CA THR A 212 6.92 -13.75 5.88
C THR A 212 6.80 -13.99 4.37
N PRO A 213 5.82 -14.80 3.90
CA PRO A 213 5.49 -14.88 2.48
C PRO A 213 5.06 -13.52 1.93
N VAL A 214 5.62 -13.11 0.79
CA VAL A 214 5.31 -11.82 0.14
C VAL A 214 4.84 -12.05 -1.29
N LEU A 215 3.71 -11.43 -1.65
CA LEU A 215 3.23 -11.35 -3.02
C LEU A 215 3.34 -9.91 -3.53
N PHE A 216 4.19 -9.68 -4.52
CA PHE A 216 4.18 -8.45 -5.29
C PHE A 216 3.17 -8.54 -6.43
N ILE A 217 2.31 -7.52 -6.57
CA ILE A 217 1.37 -7.40 -7.69
C ILE A 217 1.66 -6.07 -8.39
N GLY A 218 2.15 -6.12 -9.62
CA GLY A 218 2.47 -4.94 -10.42
C GLY A 218 1.55 -4.81 -11.63
N GLY A 219 1.26 -3.58 -12.04
CA GLY A 219 0.64 -3.30 -13.34
C GLY A 219 1.72 -3.14 -14.43
N GLU A 220 1.51 -3.76 -15.58
CA GLU A 220 2.45 -3.70 -16.71
C GLU A 220 2.72 -2.25 -17.15
N GLU A 221 1.70 -1.39 -17.05
CA GLU A 221 1.75 0.02 -17.45
C GLU A 221 2.02 0.98 -16.28
N ASP A 222 2.50 0.47 -15.13
CA ASP A 222 2.76 1.31 -13.96
C ASP A 222 3.97 2.22 -14.17
N GLU A 223 3.72 3.50 -14.39
CA GLU A 223 4.74 4.55 -14.53
C GLU A 223 5.18 5.16 -13.18
N VAL A 224 4.46 4.85 -12.08
CA VAL A 224 4.75 5.36 -10.73
C VAL A 224 5.70 4.44 -9.98
N MET A 225 5.43 3.13 -10.03
CA MET A 225 6.22 2.06 -9.41
C MET A 225 6.48 0.96 -10.44
N PRO A 226 7.45 1.15 -11.37
CA PRO A 226 7.68 0.22 -12.46
C PRO A 226 7.95 -1.20 -11.98
N VAL A 227 7.40 -2.17 -12.69
CA VAL A 227 7.54 -3.60 -12.39
C VAL A 227 8.99 -4.07 -12.35
N SER A 228 9.88 -3.45 -13.11
CA SER A 228 11.32 -3.74 -13.07
C SER A 228 11.95 -3.45 -11.71
N LEU A 229 11.51 -2.39 -11.00
CA LEU A 229 11.95 -2.11 -9.64
C LEU A 229 11.31 -3.05 -8.63
N MET A 230 10.05 -3.42 -8.82
CA MET A 230 9.39 -4.42 -7.97
C MET A 230 10.05 -5.80 -8.10
N GLY A 231 10.51 -6.16 -9.31
CA GLY A 231 11.28 -7.38 -9.54
C GLY A 231 12.60 -7.42 -8.76
N VAL A 232 13.28 -6.28 -8.60
CA VAL A 232 14.45 -6.21 -7.71
C VAL A 232 14.03 -6.45 -6.26
N ALA A 233 12.93 -5.84 -5.80
CA ALA A 233 12.42 -6.06 -4.44
C ALA A 233 12.09 -7.54 -4.18
N GLU A 234 11.48 -8.21 -5.14
CA GLU A 234 11.20 -9.65 -5.08
C GLU A 234 12.46 -10.47 -4.83
N THR A 235 13.56 -10.20 -5.53
CA THR A 235 14.82 -10.95 -5.38
C THR A 235 15.49 -10.79 -4.01
N LEU A 236 15.10 -9.79 -3.22
CA LEU A 236 15.68 -9.48 -1.92
C LEU A 236 15.00 -10.20 -0.76
N ILE A 237 13.78 -10.70 -0.98
CA ILE A 237 12.97 -11.34 0.07
C ILE A 237 12.86 -12.83 -0.26
N PRO A 238 13.33 -13.73 0.62
CA PRO A 238 13.46 -15.16 0.30
C PRO A 238 12.14 -15.85 -0.12
N ASN A 239 11.02 -15.46 0.51
CA ASN A 239 9.70 -16.04 0.27
C ASN A 239 8.80 -15.12 -0.55
N ALA A 240 9.38 -14.27 -1.40
CA ALA A 240 8.63 -13.40 -2.27
C ALA A 240 8.34 -14.04 -3.64
N ARG A 241 7.23 -13.64 -4.23
CA ARG A 241 6.87 -13.89 -5.63
C ARG A 241 6.20 -12.66 -6.23
N MET A 242 6.32 -12.46 -7.53
CA MET A 242 5.70 -11.35 -8.23
C MET A 242 4.75 -11.84 -9.33
N THR A 243 3.65 -11.12 -9.49
CA THR A 243 2.74 -11.25 -10.63
C THR A 243 2.56 -9.88 -11.28
N VAL A 244 2.71 -9.84 -12.61
CA VAL A 244 2.47 -8.65 -13.41
C VAL A 244 1.11 -8.78 -14.09
N VAL A 245 0.24 -7.78 -13.91
CA VAL A 245 -1.11 -7.76 -14.49
C VAL A 245 -1.09 -6.90 -15.76
N SER A 246 -1.37 -7.54 -16.90
CA SER A 246 -1.34 -6.89 -18.20
C SER A 246 -2.42 -5.84 -18.36
N GLY A 247 -2.08 -4.73 -19.05
CA GLY A 247 -2.96 -3.61 -19.35
C GLY A 247 -3.51 -2.91 -18.08
N ALA A 248 -2.77 -2.91 -16.99
CA ALA A 248 -3.07 -2.18 -15.77
C ALA A 248 -1.93 -1.23 -15.41
N GLY A 249 -2.28 -0.07 -14.85
CA GLY A 249 -1.34 0.93 -14.35
C GLY A 249 -1.04 0.77 -12.85
N HIS A 250 -0.92 1.91 -12.17
CA HIS A 250 -0.57 1.98 -10.74
C HIS A 250 -1.69 1.56 -9.79
N SER A 251 -2.87 1.27 -10.30
CA SER A 251 -4.05 0.93 -9.48
C SER A 251 -4.67 -0.41 -9.90
N VAL A 252 -3.86 -1.48 -9.94
CA VAL A 252 -4.31 -2.83 -10.35
C VAL A 252 -5.58 -3.25 -9.60
N TYR A 253 -5.66 -3.01 -8.29
CA TYR A 253 -6.82 -3.30 -7.45
C TYR A 253 -8.11 -2.65 -7.94
N PHE A 254 -7.98 -1.51 -8.60
CA PHE A 254 -9.10 -0.73 -9.15
C PHE A 254 -9.37 -1.07 -10.62
N GLU A 255 -8.32 -1.24 -11.41
CA GLU A 255 -8.39 -1.43 -12.86
C GLU A 255 -8.74 -2.86 -13.26
N ARG A 256 -8.29 -3.84 -12.49
CA ARG A 256 -8.48 -5.29 -12.72
C ARG A 256 -8.92 -5.98 -11.42
N PRO A 257 -10.06 -5.56 -10.83
CA PRO A 257 -10.47 -6.04 -9.50
C PRO A 257 -10.67 -7.55 -9.45
N ASP A 258 -11.20 -8.16 -10.50
CA ASP A 258 -11.44 -9.61 -10.52
C ASP A 258 -10.11 -10.39 -10.48
N VAL A 259 -9.13 -9.96 -11.29
CA VAL A 259 -7.79 -10.54 -11.28
C VAL A 259 -7.11 -10.32 -9.94
N PHE A 260 -7.19 -9.10 -9.42
CA PHE A 260 -6.60 -8.75 -8.13
C PHE A 260 -7.19 -9.57 -6.98
N ASN A 261 -8.52 -9.68 -6.91
CA ASN A 261 -9.22 -10.46 -5.88
C ASN A 261 -8.84 -11.95 -5.96
N GLN A 262 -8.75 -12.51 -7.17
CA GLN A 262 -8.35 -13.91 -7.34
C GLN A 262 -6.90 -14.14 -6.87
N LEU A 263 -5.97 -13.24 -7.21
CA LEU A 263 -4.57 -13.30 -6.75
C LEU A 263 -4.48 -13.26 -5.22
N LEU A 264 -5.31 -12.44 -4.55
CA LEU A 264 -5.38 -12.39 -3.09
C LEU A 264 -5.89 -13.73 -2.52
N LEU A 265 -7.00 -14.25 -3.05
CA LEU A 265 -7.58 -15.53 -2.57
C LEU A 265 -6.59 -16.69 -2.73
N ASP A 266 -5.93 -16.80 -3.88
CA ASP A 266 -4.93 -17.85 -4.15
C ASP A 266 -3.72 -17.71 -3.22
N PHE A 267 -3.27 -16.49 -2.97
CA PHE A 267 -2.16 -16.24 -2.07
C PHE A 267 -2.51 -16.57 -0.62
N PHE A 268 -3.68 -16.16 -0.15
CA PHE A 268 -4.13 -16.43 1.22
C PHE A 268 -4.33 -17.93 1.46
N ALA A 269 -4.89 -18.65 0.48
CA ALA A 269 -5.02 -20.10 0.55
C ALA A 269 -3.65 -20.80 0.64
N ALA A 270 -2.68 -20.35 -0.15
CA ALA A 270 -1.31 -20.89 -0.11
C ALA A 270 -0.59 -20.64 1.23
N CYS A 271 -0.90 -19.53 1.92
CA CYS A 271 -0.35 -19.21 3.25
C CYS A 271 -1.08 -19.91 4.41
N ASN A 272 -2.24 -20.50 4.17
CA ASN A 272 -3.04 -21.30 5.11
C ASN A 272 -3.20 -22.72 4.55
N PRO A 273 -2.14 -23.56 4.51
CA PRO A 273 -2.34 -24.94 4.13
C PRO A 273 -3.30 -25.60 5.13
N PRO A 274 -4.14 -26.53 4.67
CA PRO A 274 -5.12 -27.23 5.50
C PRO A 274 -4.49 -27.97 6.67
#